data_40ff7e93856f4219a0bfc902e5918ff6
#
_entry.id   40ff7e93856f4219a0bfc902e5918ff6
#
_cell.length_a   1.000
_cell.length_b   1.000
_cell.length_c   1.000
_cell.angle_alpha   90.00
_cell.angle_beta   90.00
_cell.angle_gamma   90.00
#
_symmetry.space_group_name_H-M   'P 1'
#
loop_
_entity.id
_entity.type
_entity.pdbx_description
1 polymer ?
#
loop_
_entity_poly.entity_id
_entity_poly.type
_entity_poly.pdbx_seq_one_letter_code
_entity_poly.pdbx_strand_id
1 'polypeptide(L)'
;MSGHCVFLDLRTELDNAITYGTKAAAAKIARKALEKAQAASAGAEEEYFRGQIEMLRGNHSAAIKHFDAAIKLNPADGAAFNDRALCMIELGIIDKAFPYFDKGIEVEPDYANVYHNKGWLLNNIGRHREAIACFKKTLELEPERPVTYDNLADALYNLQDYGGALKAYKKVLELLKPGICRQIRKQIGIKIKQIEKKLNSALNP
;
A
#
# COMPACT_ATOMS: atom_id res chain seq x y z
N MET A 1 -19.29 0.73 22.53
CA MET A 1 -18.36 0.42 21.42
C MET A 1 -16.96 0.61 21.96
N SER A 2 -16.10 -0.41 21.94
CA SER A 2 -14.75 -0.29 22.49
C SER A 2 -13.95 0.74 21.68
N GLY A 3 -13.17 1.58 22.33
CA GLY A 3 -12.36 2.63 21.67
C GLY A 3 -11.44 2.11 20.57
N HIS A 4 -11.09 0.83 20.60
CA HIS A 4 -10.28 0.15 19.60
C HIS A 4 -10.95 0.10 18.20
N CYS A 5 -12.26 -0.12 18.13
CA CYS A 5 -13.01 -0.17 16.86
C CYS A 5 -13.03 1.20 16.15
N VAL A 6 -13.13 2.31 16.90
CA VAL A 6 -13.19 3.67 16.33
C VAL A 6 -11.90 4.07 15.63
N PHE A 7 -10.74 3.66 16.15
CA PHE A 7 -9.46 4.01 15.51
C PHE A 7 -9.20 3.15 14.28
N LEU A 8 -9.61 1.89 14.27
CA LEU A 8 -9.52 1.02 13.10
C LEU A 8 -10.32 1.61 11.91
N ASP A 9 -11.54 2.07 12.17
CA ASP A 9 -12.36 2.74 11.15
C ASP A 9 -11.68 4.00 10.59
N LEU A 10 -11.07 4.82 11.47
CA LEU A 10 -10.37 6.04 11.06
C LEU A 10 -9.08 5.74 10.30
N ARG A 11 -8.36 4.70 10.64
CA ARG A 11 -7.18 4.24 9.89
C ARG A 11 -7.59 3.77 8.50
N THR A 12 -8.65 2.96 8.40
CA THR A 12 -9.20 2.51 7.12
C THR A 12 -9.69 3.69 6.25
N GLU A 13 -10.38 4.67 6.85
CA GLU A 13 -10.82 5.89 6.15
C GLU A 13 -9.62 6.68 5.63
N LEU A 14 -8.56 6.79 6.43
CA LEU A 14 -7.32 7.49 6.07
C LEU A 14 -6.58 6.78 4.93
N ASP A 15 -6.40 5.46 5.00
CA ASP A 15 -5.76 4.65 3.97
C ASP A 15 -6.49 4.77 2.62
N ASN A 16 -7.83 4.73 2.65
CA ASN A 16 -8.65 4.95 1.47
C ASN A 16 -8.46 6.37 0.89
N ALA A 17 -8.38 7.38 1.75
CA ALA A 17 -8.16 8.76 1.32
C ALA A 17 -6.75 8.99 0.76
N ILE A 18 -5.73 8.30 1.27
CA ILE A 18 -4.36 8.32 0.76
C ILE A 18 -4.31 7.61 -0.61
N THR A 19 -4.95 6.46 -0.73
CA THR A 19 -4.87 5.61 -1.93
C THR A 19 -5.72 6.13 -3.10
N TYR A 20 -6.94 6.59 -2.83
CA TYR A 20 -7.93 6.91 -3.86
C TYR A 20 -8.46 8.34 -3.81
N GLY A 21 -8.13 9.09 -2.76
CA GLY A 21 -8.64 10.43 -2.51
C GLY A 21 -7.66 11.54 -2.87
N THR A 22 -7.74 12.62 -2.10
CA THR A 22 -6.84 13.77 -2.23
C THR A 22 -6.02 13.95 -0.96
N LYS A 23 -4.83 14.52 -1.11
CA LYS A 23 -3.97 14.87 0.03
C LYS A 23 -4.70 15.74 1.07
N ALA A 24 -5.58 16.64 0.63
CA ALA A 24 -6.38 17.49 1.51
C ALA A 24 -7.41 16.68 2.33
N ALA A 25 -8.07 15.69 1.69
CA ALA A 25 -9.00 14.80 2.37
C ALA A 25 -8.27 13.95 3.42
N ALA A 26 -7.17 13.32 3.04
CA ALA A 26 -6.33 12.53 3.95
C ALA A 26 -5.87 13.35 5.16
N ALA A 27 -5.38 14.59 4.92
CA ALA A 27 -4.96 15.48 6.00
C ALA A 27 -6.09 15.88 6.95
N LYS A 28 -7.32 16.04 6.45
CA LYS A 28 -8.50 16.32 7.27
C LYS A 28 -8.85 15.12 8.16
N ILE A 29 -8.82 13.92 7.60
CA ILE A 29 -9.11 12.68 8.34
C ILE A 29 -8.03 12.46 9.42
N ALA A 30 -6.75 12.59 9.09
CA ALA A 30 -5.66 12.41 10.03
C ALA A 30 -5.75 13.38 11.23
N ARG A 31 -6.11 14.65 11.00
CA ARG A 31 -6.33 15.63 12.10
C ARG A 31 -7.52 15.25 12.97
N LYS A 32 -8.66 14.89 12.38
CA LYS A 32 -9.84 14.41 13.12
C LYS A 32 -9.53 13.19 13.98
N ALA A 33 -8.72 12.26 13.43
CA ALA A 33 -8.30 11.06 14.14
C ALA A 33 -7.36 11.41 15.31
N LEU A 34 -6.42 12.35 15.10
CA LEU A 34 -5.56 12.87 16.17
C LEU A 34 -6.36 13.52 17.31
N GLU A 35 -7.33 14.37 17.00
CA GLU A 35 -8.20 15.01 18.00
C GLU A 35 -8.94 13.95 18.84
N LYS A 36 -9.45 12.88 18.20
CA LYS A 36 -10.09 11.78 18.91
C LYS A 36 -9.13 10.99 19.77
N ALA A 37 -7.91 10.74 19.29
CA ALA A 37 -6.89 10.03 20.05
C ALA A 37 -6.48 10.80 21.30
N GLN A 38 -6.33 12.13 21.19
CA GLN A 38 -6.05 13.02 22.31
C GLN A 38 -7.20 13.02 23.33
N ALA A 39 -8.45 13.18 22.87
CA ALA A 39 -9.63 13.15 23.74
C ALA A 39 -9.79 11.81 24.49
N ALA A 40 -9.33 10.70 23.90
CA ALA A 40 -9.35 9.37 24.50
C ALA A 40 -8.10 9.05 25.32
N SER A 41 -7.11 9.93 25.38
CA SER A 41 -5.77 9.67 25.98
C SER A 41 -5.10 8.42 25.39
N ALA A 42 -5.33 8.14 24.11
CA ALA A 42 -4.81 6.98 23.40
C ALA A 42 -3.43 7.28 22.82
N GLY A 43 -2.40 7.27 23.65
CA GLY A 43 -1.06 7.74 23.31
C GLY A 43 -0.42 7.08 22.08
N ALA A 44 -0.61 5.77 21.87
CA ALA A 44 -0.11 5.08 20.68
C ALA A 44 -0.78 5.62 19.40
N GLU A 45 -2.10 5.77 19.41
CA GLU A 45 -2.86 6.32 18.28
C GLU A 45 -2.54 7.79 18.04
N GLU A 46 -2.34 8.56 19.12
CA GLU A 46 -1.93 9.96 19.03
C GLU A 46 -0.60 10.10 18.26
N GLU A 47 0.40 9.32 18.64
CA GLU A 47 1.70 9.32 17.96
C GLU A 47 1.59 8.77 16.53
N TYR A 48 0.80 7.72 16.30
CA TYR A 48 0.54 7.21 14.95
C TYR A 48 -0.04 8.30 14.02
N PHE A 49 -1.11 9.01 14.44
CA PHE A 49 -1.72 10.04 13.61
C PHE A 49 -0.86 11.30 13.48
N ARG A 50 -0.01 11.62 14.43
CA ARG A 50 1.03 12.66 14.27
C ARG A 50 2.03 12.27 13.18
N GLY A 51 2.48 11.01 13.18
CA GLY A 51 3.33 10.46 12.13
C GLY A 51 2.69 10.57 10.74
N GLN A 52 1.40 10.21 10.62
CA GLN A 52 0.63 10.35 9.38
C GLN A 52 0.56 11.80 8.88
N ILE A 53 0.34 12.75 9.77
CA ILE A 53 0.29 14.17 9.43
C ILE A 53 1.64 14.66 8.91
N GLU A 54 2.73 14.28 9.55
CA GLU A 54 4.08 14.66 9.11
C GLU A 54 4.46 13.97 7.78
N MET A 55 4.09 12.71 7.58
CA MET A 55 4.26 11.99 6.32
C MET A 55 3.49 12.69 5.18
N LEU A 56 2.24 13.08 5.40
CA LEU A 56 1.45 13.85 4.44
C LEU A 56 2.04 15.23 4.14
N ARG A 57 2.79 15.83 5.05
CA ARG A 57 3.54 17.08 4.84
C ARG A 57 4.84 16.89 4.05
N GLY A 58 5.33 15.65 3.95
CA GLY A 58 6.64 15.31 3.38
C GLY A 58 7.77 15.37 4.40
N ASN A 59 7.48 15.52 5.68
CA ASN A 59 8.45 15.58 6.77
C ASN A 59 8.80 14.17 7.26
N HIS A 60 9.32 13.31 6.37
CA HIS A 60 9.54 11.88 6.64
C HIS A 60 10.42 11.61 7.86
N SER A 61 11.45 12.44 8.12
CA SER A 61 12.30 12.30 9.31
C SER A 61 11.54 12.58 10.62
N ALA A 62 10.58 13.51 10.61
CA ALA A 62 9.73 13.78 11.78
C ALA A 62 8.69 12.66 11.94
N ALA A 63 8.10 12.18 10.82
CA ALA A 63 7.15 11.07 10.82
C ALA A 63 7.75 9.81 11.45
N ILE A 64 8.99 9.46 11.10
CA ILE A 64 9.71 8.31 11.70
C ILE A 64 9.77 8.41 13.22
N LYS A 65 10.06 9.58 13.80
CA LYS A 65 10.11 9.75 15.27
C LYS A 65 8.76 9.47 15.93
N HIS A 66 7.67 9.89 15.29
CA HIS A 66 6.31 9.62 15.77
C HIS A 66 5.94 8.15 15.63
N PHE A 67 6.28 7.50 14.49
CA PHE A 67 6.06 6.06 14.34
C PHE A 67 6.92 5.25 15.33
N ASP A 68 8.17 5.65 15.62
CA ASP A 68 8.98 5.02 16.66
C ASP A 68 8.34 5.13 18.05
N ALA A 69 7.73 6.28 18.37
CA ALA A 69 6.98 6.47 19.61
C ALA A 69 5.70 5.61 19.66
N ALA A 70 4.95 5.55 18.55
CA ALA A 70 3.77 4.70 18.43
C ALA A 70 4.12 3.22 18.62
N ILE A 71 5.17 2.72 17.95
CA ILE A 71 5.68 1.34 18.07
C ILE A 71 6.12 1.03 19.52
N LYS A 72 6.78 1.99 20.18
CA LYS A 72 7.17 1.82 21.59
C LYS A 72 5.98 1.67 22.51
N LEU A 73 4.88 2.37 22.25
CA LEU A 73 3.64 2.32 23.03
C LEU A 73 2.77 1.11 22.65
N ASN A 74 2.76 0.70 21.40
CA ASN A 74 2.07 -0.48 20.88
C ASN A 74 2.98 -1.28 19.94
N PRO A 75 3.77 -2.24 20.45
CA PRO A 75 4.67 -3.06 19.62
C PRO A 75 3.97 -4.04 18.66
N ALA A 76 2.65 -4.20 18.77
CA ALA A 76 1.84 -5.05 17.90
C ALA A 76 1.20 -4.27 16.73
N ASP A 77 1.55 -3.01 16.52
CA ASP A 77 1.00 -2.15 15.46
C ASP A 77 1.75 -2.35 14.14
N GLY A 78 1.27 -3.26 13.30
CA GLY A 78 1.84 -3.53 11.97
C GLY A 78 1.77 -2.31 11.03
N ALA A 79 0.74 -1.48 11.16
CA ALA A 79 0.60 -0.25 10.38
C ALA A 79 1.70 0.78 10.71
N ALA A 80 2.05 0.95 11.99
CA ALA A 80 3.13 1.86 12.37
C ALA A 80 4.50 1.39 11.84
N PHE A 81 4.77 0.08 11.84
CA PHE A 81 5.96 -0.49 11.19
C PHE A 81 5.98 -0.26 9.68
N ASN A 82 4.85 -0.51 9.00
CA ASN A 82 4.68 -0.27 7.57
C ASN A 82 4.99 1.19 7.19
N ASP A 83 4.37 2.14 7.90
CA ASP A 83 4.46 3.56 7.55
C ASP A 83 5.84 4.15 7.88
N ARG A 84 6.48 3.62 8.93
CA ARG A 84 7.87 3.91 9.20
C ARG A 84 8.78 3.44 8.05
N ALA A 85 8.56 2.23 7.52
CA ALA A 85 9.29 1.72 6.37
C ALA A 85 9.09 2.58 5.13
N LEU A 86 7.86 3.03 4.85
CA LEU A 86 7.55 3.94 3.76
C LEU A 86 8.31 5.27 3.90
N CYS A 87 8.36 5.86 5.10
CA CYS A 87 9.14 7.07 5.33
C CYS A 87 10.66 6.86 5.07
N MET A 88 11.20 5.67 5.39
CA MET A 88 12.60 5.35 5.08
C MET A 88 12.86 5.28 3.58
N ILE A 89 11.92 4.72 2.81
CA ILE A 89 12.00 4.65 1.35
C ILE A 89 12.03 6.07 0.77
N GLU A 90 11.16 6.95 1.23
CA GLU A 90 11.12 8.35 0.79
C GLU A 90 12.41 9.13 1.12
N LEU A 91 13.15 8.72 2.15
CA LEU A 91 14.48 9.24 2.48
C LEU A 91 15.62 8.54 1.74
N GLY A 92 15.33 7.60 0.85
CA GLY A 92 16.34 6.83 0.11
C GLY A 92 17.04 5.73 0.91
N ILE A 93 16.54 5.40 2.12
CA ILE A 93 17.15 4.42 3.03
C ILE A 93 16.49 3.04 2.80
N ILE A 94 16.55 2.55 1.56
CA ILE A 94 15.76 1.41 1.07
C ILE A 94 16.08 0.11 1.83
N ASP A 95 17.37 -0.21 2.00
CA ASP A 95 17.77 -1.49 2.61
C ASP A 95 17.27 -1.64 4.06
N LYS A 96 17.20 -0.54 4.79
CA LYS A 96 16.71 -0.52 6.17
C LYS A 96 15.19 -0.55 6.29
N ALA A 97 14.43 -0.38 5.20
CA ALA A 97 12.97 -0.49 5.20
C ALA A 97 12.48 -1.94 5.34
N PHE A 98 13.21 -2.91 4.75
CA PHE A 98 12.80 -4.32 4.75
C PHE A 98 12.59 -4.92 6.15
N PRO A 99 13.51 -4.77 7.13
CA PRO A 99 13.29 -5.26 8.48
C PRO A 99 12.01 -4.73 9.15
N TYR A 100 11.58 -3.50 8.82
CA TYR A 100 10.34 -2.93 9.33
C TYR A 100 9.09 -3.52 8.69
N PHE A 101 9.12 -3.76 7.38
CA PHE A 101 8.05 -4.53 6.73
C PHE A 101 7.98 -5.95 7.31
N ASP A 102 9.12 -6.63 7.51
CA ASP A 102 9.16 -7.97 8.08
C ASP A 102 8.58 -7.98 9.50
N LYS A 103 8.93 -6.98 10.30
CA LYS A 103 8.37 -6.85 11.65
C LYS A 103 6.88 -6.54 11.64
N GLY A 104 6.41 -5.69 10.73
CA GLY A 104 4.98 -5.43 10.53
C GLY A 104 4.19 -6.70 10.20
N ILE A 105 4.75 -7.55 9.32
CA ILE A 105 4.17 -8.86 8.97
C ILE A 105 4.16 -9.82 10.19
N GLU A 106 5.23 -9.82 10.97
CA GLU A 106 5.35 -10.68 12.15
C GLU A 106 4.29 -10.35 13.22
N VAL A 107 4.06 -9.05 13.47
CA VAL A 107 3.15 -8.61 14.54
C VAL A 107 1.69 -8.55 14.11
N GLU A 108 1.41 -8.33 12.82
CA GLU A 108 0.05 -8.23 12.25
C GLU A 108 0.00 -8.93 10.88
N PRO A 109 -0.02 -10.28 10.84
CA PRO A 109 0.10 -11.06 9.61
C PRO A 109 -1.10 -10.97 8.66
N ASP A 110 -2.21 -10.39 9.09
CA ASP A 110 -3.42 -10.13 8.31
C ASP A 110 -3.54 -8.66 7.83
N TYR A 111 -2.55 -7.80 8.12
CA TYR A 111 -2.51 -6.44 7.60
C TYR A 111 -2.02 -6.40 6.15
N ALA A 112 -2.96 -6.36 5.19
CA ALA A 112 -2.69 -6.48 3.76
C ALA A 112 -1.74 -5.40 3.21
N ASN A 113 -1.78 -4.16 3.76
CA ASN A 113 -0.97 -3.05 3.27
C ASN A 113 0.54 -3.30 3.37
N VAL A 114 1.00 -3.98 4.43
CA VAL A 114 2.44 -4.24 4.61
C VAL A 114 2.98 -5.16 3.51
N TYR A 115 2.22 -6.19 3.11
CA TYR A 115 2.60 -7.06 1.99
C TYR A 115 2.58 -6.30 0.67
N HIS A 116 1.53 -5.48 0.43
CA HIS A 116 1.44 -4.66 -0.78
C HIS A 116 2.66 -3.74 -0.92
N ASN A 117 3.00 -2.99 0.11
CA ASN A 117 4.07 -2.01 0.09
C ASN A 117 5.45 -2.67 -0.02
N LYS A 118 5.68 -3.79 0.70
CA LYS A 118 6.88 -4.60 0.54
C LYS A 118 7.01 -5.13 -0.89
N GLY A 119 5.91 -5.65 -1.47
CA GLY A 119 5.86 -6.11 -2.85
C GLY A 119 6.15 -5.00 -3.86
N TRP A 120 5.59 -3.82 -3.66
CA TRP A 120 5.86 -2.65 -4.49
C TRP A 120 7.35 -2.27 -4.47
N LEU A 121 7.96 -2.22 -3.28
CA LEU A 121 9.40 -1.95 -3.15
C LEU A 121 10.24 -3.02 -3.85
N LEU A 122 9.95 -4.30 -3.62
CA LEU A 122 10.64 -5.43 -4.25
C LEU A 122 10.56 -5.35 -5.78
N ASN A 123 9.39 -5.00 -6.33
CA ASN A 123 9.22 -4.86 -7.77
C ASN A 123 10.08 -3.72 -8.34
N ASN A 124 10.14 -2.58 -7.63
CA ASN A 124 10.92 -1.42 -8.05
C ASN A 124 12.44 -1.67 -8.05
N ILE A 125 12.94 -2.55 -7.19
CA ILE A 125 14.36 -2.94 -7.17
C ILE A 125 14.67 -4.19 -8.00
N GLY A 126 13.72 -4.67 -8.83
CA GLY A 126 13.90 -5.79 -9.74
C GLY A 126 13.72 -7.18 -9.12
N ARG A 127 13.33 -7.29 -7.84
CA ARG A 127 13.07 -8.58 -7.16
C ARG A 127 11.64 -9.07 -7.45
N HIS A 128 11.31 -9.19 -8.75
CA HIS A 128 9.94 -9.41 -9.23
C HIS A 128 9.27 -10.69 -8.70
N ARG A 129 10.03 -11.82 -8.54
CA ARG A 129 9.46 -13.07 -8.00
C ARG A 129 8.97 -12.91 -6.57
N GLU A 130 9.73 -12.20 -5.75
CA GLU A 130 9.38 -11.96 -4.36
C GLU A 130 8.23 -10.94 -4.25
N ALA A 131 8.23 -9.94 -5.13
CA ALA A 131 7.11 -8.99 -5.24
C ALA A 131 5.79 -9.72 -5.55
N ILE A 132 5.79 -10.67 -6.50
CA ILE A 132 4.62 -11.48 -6.84
C ILE A 132 4.11 -12.26 -5.63
N ALA A 133 5.00 -12.85 -4.82
CA ALA A 133 4.59 -13.55 -3.60
C ALA A 133 3.89 -12.62 -2.62
N CYS A 134 4.44 -11.41 -2.41
CA CYS A 134 3.83 -10.39 -1.56
C CYS A 134 2.46 -9.94 -2.11
N PHE A 135 2.34 -9.65 -3.42
CA PHE A 135 1.07 -9.26 -4.02
C PHE A 135 0.01 -10.37 -3.94
N LYS A 136 0.39 -11.63 -4.14
CA LYS A 136 -0.53 -12.77 -3.95
C LYS A 136 -1.04 -12.82 -2.51
N LYS A 137 -0.15 -12.62 -1.52
CA LYS A 137 -0.56 -12.59 -0.11
C LYS A 137 -1.50 -11.42 0.18
N THR A 138 -1.23 -10.24 -0.39
CA THR A 138 -2.18 -9.11 -0.32
C THR A 138 -3.55 -9.48 -0.88
N LEU A 139 -3.61 -10.15 -2.03
CA LEU A 139 -4.87 -10.52 -2.69
C LEU A 139 -5.59 -11.71 -2.03
N GLU A 140 -4.91 -12.53 -1.22
CA GLU A 140 -5.54 -13.50 -0.33
C GLU A 140 -6.30 -12.80 0.79
N LEU A 141 -5.77 -11.69 1.33
CA LEU A 141 -6.39 -10.90 2.38
C LEU A 141 -7.43 -9.92 1.83
N GLU A 142 -7.14 -9.28 0.70
CA GLU A 142 -8.00 -8.29 0.03
C GLU A 142 -8.18 -8.63 -1.46
N PRO A 143 -9.12 -9.52 -1.81
CA PRO A 143 -9.28 -10.02 -3.19
C PRO A 143 -9.73 -8.98 -4.22
N GLU A 144 -10.32 -7.86 -3.79
CA GLU A 144 -10.89 -6.84 -4.66
C GLU A 144 -10.08 -5.54 -4.65
N ARG A 145 -8.74 -5.65 -4.68
CA ARG A 145 -7.83 -4.49 -4.63
C ARG A 145 -7.19 -4.21 -6.00
N PRO A 146 -7.73 -3.27 -6.81
CA PRO A 146 -7.28 -3.03 -8.18
C PRO A 146 -5.80 -2.66 -8.28
N VAL A 147 -5.29 -1.82 -7.35
CA VAL A 147 -3.89 -1.37 -7.34
C VAL A 147 -2.90 -2.53 -7.16
N THR A 148 -3.28 -3.56 -6.39
CA THR A 148 -2.44 -4.75 -6.22
C THR A 148 -2.41 -5.62 -7.47
N TYR A 149 -3.54 -5.76 -8.19
CA TYR A 149 -3.56 -6.44 -9.49
C TYR A 149 -2.73 -5.69 -10.54
N ASP A 150 -2.73 -4.37 -10.56
CA ASP A 150 -1.90 -3.56 -11.47
C ASP A 150 -0.40 -3.81 -11.21
N ASN A 151 0.03 -3.73 -9.94
CA ASN A 151 1.41 -4.00 -9.54
C ASN A 151 1.83 -5.47 -9.79
N LEU A 152 0.92 -6.42 -9.54
CA LEU A 152 1.15 -7.83 -9.86
C LEU A 152 1.34 -8.04 -11.36
N ALA A 153 0.52 -7.39 -12.18
CA ALA A 153 0.62 -7.47 -13.64
C ALA A 153 1.96 -6.90 -14.15
N ASP A 154 2.41 -5.76 -13.58
CA ASP A 154 3.71 -5.17 -13.92
C ASP A 154 4.87 -6.11 -13.53
N ALA A 155 4.81 -6.75 -12.36
CA ALA A 155 5.83 -7.71 -11.93
C ALA A 155 5.87 -8.97 -12.82
N LEU A 156 4.72 -9.50 -13.21
CA LEU A 156 4.60 -10.63 -14.14
C LEU A 156 5.11 -10.26 -15.54
N TYR A 157 4.79 -9.06 -16.01
CA TYR A 157 5.29 -8.55 -17.28
C TYR A 157 6.83 -8.47 -17.30
N ASN A 158 7.44 -7.98 -16.22
CA ASN A 158 8.88 -7.88 -16.07
C ASN A 158 9.57 -9.26 -16.07
N LEU A 159 8.87 -10.30 -15.59
CA LEU A 159 9.31 -11.70 -15.69
C LEU A 159 8.95 -12.36 -17.03
N GLN A 160 8.39 -11.61 -17.99
CA GLN A 160 7.91 -12.10 -19.29
C GLN A 160 6.77 -13.13 -19.20
N ASP A 161 6.12 -13.26 -18.04
CA ASP A 161 4.84 -13.98 -17.92
C ASP A 161 3.70 -13.10 -18.47
N TYR A 162 3.67 -13.01 -19.80
CA TYR A 162 2.68 -12.16 -20.48
C TYR A 162 1.25 -12.69 -20.32
N GLY A 163 1.07 -14.00 -20.17
CA GLY A 163 -0.23 -14.62 -19.92
C GLY A 163 -0.77 -14.25 -18.55
N GLY A 164 0.06 -14.36 -17.52
CA GLY A 164 -0.28 -13.94 -16.15
C GLY A 164 -0.55 -12.44 -16.06
N ALA A 165 0.33 -11.62 -16.67
CA ALA A 165 0.17 -10.17 -16.70
C ALA A 165 -1.17 -9.74 -17.36
N LEU A 166 -1.53 -10.38 -18.49
CA LEU A 166 -2.79 -10.11 -19.17
C LEU A 166 -4.02 -10.42 -18.30
N LYS A 167 -4.00 -11.55 -17.57
CA LYS A 167 -5.06 -11.91 -16.64
C LYS A 167 -5.21 -10.89 -15.52
N ALA A 168 -4.08 -10.47 -14.93
CA ALA A 168 -4.09 -9.50 -13.84
C ALA A 168 -4.60 -8.12 -14.30
N TYR A 169 -4.16 -7.59 -15.45
CA TYR A 169 -4.70 -6.33 -16.00
C TYR A 169 -6.19 -6.42 -16.35
N LYS A 170 -6.67 -7.54 -16.89
CA LYS A 170 -8.11 -7.72 -17.12
C LYS A 170 -8.88 -7.65 -15.81
N LYS A 171 -8.34 -8.23 -14.73
CA LYS A 171 -8.94 -8.15 -13.40
C LYS A 171 -9.00 -6.71 -12.88
N VAL A 172 -7.98 -5.88 -13.13
CA VAL A 172 -8.06 -4.44 -12.84
C VAL A 172 -9.26 -3.79 -13.53
N LEU A 173 -9.48 -4.06 -14.83
CA LEU A 173 -10.60 -3.49 -15.58
C LEU A 173 -11.97 -3.96 -15.11
N GLU A 174 -12.07 -5.19 -14.58
CA GLU A 174 -13.29 -5.72 -13.96
C GLU A 174 -13.63 -4.98 -12.66
N LEU A 175 -12.62 -4.77 -11.80
CA LEU A 175 -12.79 -4.14 -10.49
C LEU A 175 -13.01 -2.63 -10.57
N LEU A 176 -12.46 -1.95 -11.58
CA LEU A 176 -12.64 -0.53 -11.76
C LEU A 176 -14.04 -0.21 -12.30
N LYS A 177 -14.82 0.56 -11.55
CA LYS A 177 -16.17 0.97 -11.97
C LYS A 177 -16.11 1.80 -13.27
N PRO A 178 -16.98 1.49 -14.27
CA PRO A 178 -17.07 2.30 -15.48
C PRO A 178 -17.41 3.76 -15.14
N GLY A 179 -16.71 4.70 -15.77
CA GLY A 179 -16.97 6.14 -15.64
C GLY A 179 -16.09 6.87 -14.62
N ILE A 180 -15.70 6.25 -13.50
CA ILE A 180 -14.94 6.93 -12.44
C ILE A 180 -13.44 6.98 -12.74
N CYS A 181 -12.89 5.93 -13.35
CA CYS A 181 -11.44 5.76 -13.58
C CYS A 181 -11.08 5.74 -15.08
N ARG A 182 -11.68 6.61 -15.89
CA ARG A 182 -11.51 6.60 -17.36
C ARG A 182 -10.05 6.64 -17.82
N GLN A 183 -9.23 7.46 -17.18
CA GLN A 183 -7.81 7.58 -17.54
C GLN A 183 -7.02 6.32 -17.21
N ILE A 184 -7.22 5.76 -16.00
CA ILE A 184 -6.58 4.50 -15.58
C ILE A 184 -7.01 3.37 -16.50
N ARG A 185 -8.31 3.22 -16.78
CA ARG A 185 -8.82 2.21 -17.73
C ARG A 185 -8.17 2.32 -19.10
N LYS A 186 -7.96 3.56 -19.61
CA LYS A 186 -7.27 3.80 -20.88
C LYS A 186 -5.81 3.33 -20.83
N GLN A 187 -5.08 3.63 -19.76
CA GLN A 187 -3.69 3.20 -19.57
C GLN A 187 -3.58 1.68 -19.51
N ILE A 188 -4.41 1.02 -18.71
CA ILE A 188 -4.46 -0.43 -18.62
C ILE A 188 -4.80 -1.06 -19.99
N GLY A 189 -5.75 -0.48 -20.72
CA GLY A 189 -6.09 -0.93 -22.09
C GLY A 189 -4.91 -0.85 -23.06
N ILE A 190 -4.05 0.15 -22.93
CA ILE A 190 -2.80 0.25 -23.71
C ILE A 190 -1.82 -0.87 -23.33
N LYS A 191 -1.59 -1.11 -22.03
CA LYS A 191 -0.74 -2.18 -21.53
C LYS A 191 -1.22 -3.55 -22.04
N ILE A 192 -2.53 -3.82 -21.99
CA ILE A 192 -3.15 -5.05 -22.53
C ILE A 192 -2.82 -5.24 -24.01
N LYS A 193 -3.06 -4.22 -24.85
CA LYS A 193 -2.77 -4.31 -26.30
C LYS A 193 -1.30 -4.59 -26.58
N GLN A 194 -0.38 -4.00 -25.81
CA GLN A 194 1.06 -4.27 -25.93
C GLN A 194 1.41 -5.71 -25.63
N ILE A 195 0.79 -6.30 -24.61
CA ILE A 195 0.98 -7.71 -24.22
C ILE A 195 0.42 -8.64 -25.29
N GLU A 196 -0.79 -8.39 -25.78
CA GLU A 196 -1.43 -9.17 -26.84
C GLU A 196 -0.58 -9.19 -28.12
N LYS A 197 0.02 -8.04 -28.48
CA LYS A 197 0.96 -7.96 -29.62
C LYS A 197 2.20 -8.86 -29.38
N LYS A 198 2.77 -8.86 -28.17
CA LYS A 198 3.92 -9.72 -27.84
C LYS A 198 3.57 -11.20 -27.88
N LEU A 199 2.40 -11.59 -27.36
CA LEU A 199 1.91 -12.96 -27.40
C LEU A 199 1.71 -13.43 -28.85
N ASN A 200 1.10 -12.59 -29.69
CA ASN A 200 0.87 -12.91 -31.10
C ASN A 200 2.17 -13.01 -31.90
N SER A 201 3.17 -12.15 -31.65
CA SER A 201 4.47 -12.24 -32.30
C SER A 201 5.30 -13.45 -31.87
N ALA A 202 5.04 -14.01 -30.68
CA ALA A 202 5.68 -15.24 -30.22
C ALA A 202 5.06 -16.51 -30.83
N LEU A 203 3.81 -16.41 -31.33
CA LEU A 203 3.08 -17.51 -31.98
C LEU A 203 3.30 -17.56 -33.50
N ASN A 204 3.75 -16.46 -34.12
CA ASN A 204 4.04 -16.31 -35.55
C ASN A 204 5.43 -15.69 -35.72
N PRO A 205 6.52 -16.49 -35.55
CA PRO A 205 7.88 -16.02 -35.68
C PRO A 205 8.26 -15.68 -37.13
#